data_23f669f5af76fed08b31c5a7ffa30fcc
#
_entry.id   23f669f5af76fed08b31c5a7ffa30fcc
#
_cell.length_a   1.000
_cell.length_b   1.000
_cell.length_c   1.000
_cell.angle_alpha   90.00
_cell.angle_beta   90.00
_cell.angle_gamma   90.00
#
_symmetry.space_group_name_H-M   'P 1'
#
loop_
_entity.id
_entity.type
_entity.pdbx_description
1 polymer ?
#
loop_
_entity_poly.entity_id
_entity_poly.type
_entity_poly.pdbx_seq_one_letter_code
_entity_poly.pdbx_strand_id
1 'polypeptide(L)'
;MTRKAYVNGEEIGEGAVTFELSRLVKFYTSHGIPEEDVKKSLPELEEKALEQAIGAKLLLMRAAQLDLPVTKADVDAEVAKVISQIGGEENYRRALAAQNLTEDEFRRELEKGARVNKLVERACAGVPDPTEEEVAAFYDAQRRAGKTGDATLVDLHDRIRDLLRHDARGRAMEAFVAELRANATVEYR
;
A
#
# COMPACT_ATOMS: atom_id res chain seq x y z
N MET A 1 22.84 10.96 -5.32
CA MET A 1 23.08 10.00 -4.21
C MET A 1 21.80 9.95 -3.41
N THR A 2 21.12 8.84 -3.39
CA THR A 2 19.90 8.67 -2.62
C THR A 2 20.23 8.79 -1.14
N ARG A 3 19.56 9.67 -0.43
CA ARG A 3 19.72 9.92 1.00
C ARG A 3 19.42 8.64 1.77
N LYS A 4 20.33 8.19 2.63
CA LYS A 4 20.08 7.04 3.49
C LYS A 4 19.18 7.43 4.65
N ALA A 5 18.24 6.56 5.02
CA ALA A 5 17.39 6.75 6.17
C ALA A 5 17.48 5.57 7.13
N TYR A 6 17.29 5.85 8.42
CA TYR A 6 17.30 4.88 9.50
C TYR A 6 16.05 5.05 10.35
N VAL A 7 15.43 3.96 10.72
CA VAL A 7 14.29 3.93 11.65
C VAL A 7 14.69 3.16 12.89
N ASN A 8 14.72 3.83 14.03
CA ASN A 8 15.19 3.26 15.32
C ASN A 8 16.58 2.59 15.21
N GLY A 9 17.47 3.18 14.42
CA GLY A 9 18.83 2.68 14.17
C GLY A 9 18.95 1.62 13.08
N GLU A 10 17.86 1.13 12.51
CA GLU A 10 17.86 0.17 11.40
C GLU A 10 17.79 0.89 10.05
N GLU A 11 18.74 0.61 9.15
CA GLU A 11 18.79 1.20 7.81
C GLU A 11 17.61 0.78 6.96
N ILE A 12 17.05 1.73 6.19
CA ILE A 12 16.12 1.44 5.12
C ILE A 12 16.92 0.93 3.92
N GLY A 13 16.75 -0.34 3.60
CA GLY A 13 17.48 -0.97 2.50
C GLY A 13 17.11 -0.38 1.13
N GLU A 14 18.09 -0.28 0.23
CA GLU A 14 17.88 0.22 -1.15
C GLU A 14 16.77 -0.54 -1.89
N GLY A 15 16.63 -1.85 -1.66
CA GLY A 15 15.56 -2.65 -2.26
C GLY A 15 14.16 -2.19 -1.86
N ALA A 16 13.96 -1.74 -0.62
CA ALA A 16 12.67 -1.21 -0.18
C ALA A 16 12.33 0.11 -0.89
N VAL A 17 13.31 1.01 -1.02
CA VAL A 17 13.13 2.28 -1.74
C VAL A 17 12.87 2.04 -3.23
N THR A 18 13.64 1.16 -3.86
CA THR A 18 13.46 0.78 -5.27
C THR A 18 12.08 0.18 -5.53
N PHE A 19 11.59 -0.65 -4.60
CA PHE A 19 10.25 -1.23 -4.69
C PHE A 19 9.17 -0.14 -4.67
N GLU A 20 9.23 0.79 -3.72
CA GLU A 20 8.26 1.88 -3.62
C GLU A 20 8.37 2.84 -4.83
N LEU A 21 9.57 3.14 -5.30
CA LEU A 21 9.77 3.94 -6.50
C LEU A 21 9.12 3.28 -7.73
N SER A 22 9.32 1.98 -7.90
CA SER A 22 8.71 1.22 -9.00
C SER A 22 7.18 1.25 -8.95
N ARG A 23 6.60 1.19 -7.74
CA ARG A 23 5.15 1.34 -7.53
C ARG A 23 4.66 2.73 -7.93
N LEU A 24 5.37 3.77 -7.52
CA LEU A 24 5.03 5.16 -7.87
C LEU A 24 5.11 5.37 -9.38
N VAL A 25 6.21 4.96 -10.02
CA VAL A 25 6.38 5.06 -11.47
C VAL A 25 5.23 4.33 -12.19
N LYS A 26 4.94 3.08 -11.81
CA LYS A 26 3.84 2.31 -12.39
C LYS A 26 2.48 3.01 -12.18
N PHE A 27 2.25 3.59 -11.01
CA PHE A 27 1.03 4.34 -10.74
C PHE A 27 0.87 5.51 -11.70
N TYR A 28 1.88 6.37 -11.83
CA TYR A 28 1.80 7.55 -12.70
C TYR A 28 1.66 7.17 -14.18
N THR A 29 2.41 6.18 -14.66
CA THR A 29 2.33 5.71 -16.05
C THR A 29 0.97 5.08 -16.36
N SER A 30 0.39 4.29 -15.44
CA SER A 30 -0.94 3.70 -15.61
C SER A 30 -2.09 4.72 -15.58
N HIS A 31 -1.86 5.92 -15.03
CA HIS A 31 -2.80 7.05 -15.05
C HIS A 31 -2.56 8.01 -16.22
N GLY A 32 -1.76 7.61 -17.22
CA GLY A 32 -1.58 8.34 -18.46
C GLY A 32 -0.57 9.48 -18.39
N ILE A 33 0.25 9.56 -17.33
CA ILE A 33 1.37 10.50 -17.30
C ILE A 33 2.47 10.01 -18.24
N PRO A 34 2.94 10.83 -19.20
CA PRO A 34 3.99 10.44 -20.12
C PRO A 34 5.28 10.05 -19.40
N GLU A 35 5.96 9.01 -19.89
CA GLU A 35 7.21 8.54 -19.29
C GLU A 35 8.28 9.63 -19.14
N GLU A 36 8.34 10.58 -20.11
CA GLU A 36 9.28 11.71 -20.05
C GLU A 36 9.02 12.63 -18.85
N ASP A 37 7.74 12.85 -18.52
CA ASP A 37 7.38 13.69 -17.39
C ASP A 37 7.60 12.95 -16.07
N VAL A 38 7.34 11.63 -16.02
CA VAL A 38 7.72 10.79 -14.89
C VAL A 38 9.24 10.82 -14.67
N LYS A 39 10.05 10.74 -15.74
CA LYS A 39 11.52 10.84 -15.65
C LYS A 39 11.99 12.18 -15.12
N LYS A 40 11.35 13.29 -15.49
CA LYS A 40 11.67 14.62 -14.94
C LYS A 40 11.39 14.73 -13.44
N SER A 41 10.37 14.01 -12.98
CA SER A 41 9.97 13.99 -11.56
C SER A 41 10.68 12.92 -10.73
N LEU A 42 11.61 12.14 -11.30
CA LEU A 42 12.30 11.07 -10.58
C LEU A 42 12.90 11.51 -9.24
N PRO A 43 13.57 12.67 -9.09
CA PRO A 43 14.12 13.09 -7.81
C PRO A 43 13.04 13.25 -6.72
N GLU A 44 11.88 13.81 -7.07
CA GLU A 44 10.74 13.96 -6.16
C GLU A 44 10.09 12.60 -5.85
N LEU A 45 10.04 11.71 -6.83
CA LEU A 45 9.52 10.35 -6.66
C LEU A 45 10.45 9.50 -5.78
N GLU A 46 11.76 9.68 -5.87
CA GLU A 46 12.73 9.03 -4.99
C GLU A 46 12.55 9.47 -3.52
N GLU A 47 12.34 10.76 -3.27
CA GLU A 47 12.02 11.23 -1.91
C GLU A 47 10.72 10.63 -1.39
N LYS A 48 9.66 10.63 -2.22
CA LYS A 48 8.39 10.00 -1.85
C LYS A 48 8.54 8.49 -1.60
N ALA A 49 9.32 7.81 -2.43
CA ALA A 49 9.59 6.39 -2.26
C ALA A 49 10.32 6.10 -0.94
N LEU A 50 11.30 6.93 -0.57
CA LEU A 50 11.99 6.82 0.70
C LEU A 50 11.02 7.01 1.89
N GLU A 51 10.16 8.03 1.83
CA GLU A 51 9.14 8.26 2.87
C GLU A 51 8.14 7.11 2.97
N GLN A 52 7.72 6.52 1.84
CA GLN A 52 6.87 5.33 1.83
C GLN A 52 7.59 4.10 2.41
N ALA A 53 8.86 3.92 2.09
CA ALA A 53 9.67 2.83 2.65
C ALA A 53 9.86 2.98 4.18
N ILE A 54 10.02 4.21 4.68
CA ILE A 54 10.03 4.50 6.13
C ILE A 54 8.69 4.12 6.76
N GLY A 55 7.57 4.52 6.16
CA GLY A 55 6.23 4.16 6.63
C GLY A 55 6.01 2.63 6.65
N ALA A 56 6.40 1.93 5.60
CA ALA A 56 6.33 0.47 5.53
C ALA A 56 7.18 -0.20 6.63
N LYS A 57 8.40 0.32 6.90
CA LYS A 57 9.27 -0.18 7.98
C LYS A 57 8.63 0.01 9.34
N LEU A 58 8.03 1.17 9.61
CA LEU A 58 7.31 1.44 10.86
C LEU A 58 6.14 0.47 11.07
N LEU A 59 5.37 0.19 10.03
CA LEU A 59 4.28 -0.79 10.09
C LEU A 59 4.78 -2.20 10.38
N LEU A 60 5.85 -2.63 9.71
CA LEU A 60 6.49 -3.94 9.94
C LEU A 60 6.97 -4.07 11.40
N MET A 61 7.67 -3.05 11.92
CA MET A 61 8.16 -3.04 13.30
C MET A 61 6.99 -3.08 14.29
N ARG A 62 5.93 -2.29 14.04
CA ARG A 62 4.75 -2.28 14.91
C ARG A 62 4.00 -3.60 14.88
N ALA A 63 3.82 -4.20 13.70
CA ALA A 63 3.18 -5.49 13.54
C ALA A 63 3.95 -6.60 14.29
N ALA A 64 5.29 -6.58 14.22
CA ALA A 64 6.14 -7.50 14.96
C ALA A 64 6.02 -7.31 16.49
N GLN A 65 6.01 -6.06 16.97
CA GLN A 65 5.85 -5.75 18.40
C GLN A 65 4.51 -6.23 18.98
N LEU A 66 3.44 -6.13 18.20
CA LEU A 66 2.09 -6.51 18.66
C LEU A 66 1.84 -8.01 18.61
N ASP A 67 2.76 -8.78 18.00
CA ASP A 67 2.65 -10.24 17.81
C ASP A 67 1.25 -10.68 17.36
N LEU A 68 0.73 -9.96 16.33
CA LEU A 68 -0.61 -10.24 15.81
C LEU A 68 -0.66 -11.66 15.24
N PRO A 69 -1.63 -12.49 15.67
CA PRO A 69 -1.68 -13.88 15.27
C PRO A 69 -1.93 -14.02 13.77
N VAL A 70 -1.03 -14.69 13.08
CA VAL A 70 -1.19 -15.10 11.68
C VAL A 70 -1.24 -16.62 11.68
N THR A 71 -2.32 -17.18 11.16
CA THR A 71 -2.50 -18.62 11.08
C THR A 71 -1.84 -19.18 9.83
N LYS A 72 -1.57 -20.48 9.83
CA LYS A 72 -1.14 -21.16 8.61
C LYS A 72 -2.12 -20.97 7.45
N ALA A 73 -3.42 -20.97 7.74
CA ALA A 73 -4.46 -20.74 6.73
C ALA A 73 -4.38 -19.34 6.11
N ASP A 74 -4.04 -18.30 6.90
CA ASP A 74 -3.83 -16.95 6.38
C ASP A 74 -2.66 -16.94 5.36
N VAL A 75 -1.55 -17.61 5.68
CA VAL A 75 -0.39 -17.71 4.79
C VAL A 75 -0.71 -18.55 3.55
N ASP A 76 -1.41 -19.68 3.70
CA ASP A 76 -1.83 -20.51 2.58
C ASP A 76 -2.74 -19.75 1.60
N ALA A 77 -3.63 -18.90 2.11
CA ALA A 77 -4.48 -18.04 1.29
C ALA A 77 -3.66 -17.02 0.49
N GLU A 78 -2.63 -16.39 1.10
CA GLU A 78 -1.75 -15.47 0.39
C GLU A 78 -0.91 -16.19 -0.68
N VAL A 79 -0.38 -17.39 -0.39
CA VAL A 79 0.32 -18.23 -1.40
C VAL A 79 -0.61 -18.52 -2.57
N ALA A 80 -1.85 -18.94 -2.31
CA ALA A 80 -2.83 -19.24 -3.36
C ALA A 80 -3.14 -18.02 -4.24
N LYS A 81 -3.24 -16.81 -3.65
CA LYS A 81 -3.40 -15.56 -4.41
C LYS A 81 -2.21 -15.32 -5.34
N VAL A 82 -0.98 -15.46 -4.83
CA VAL A 82 0.23 -15.28 -5.65
C VAL A 82 0.27 -16.28 -6.79
N ILE A 83 0.01 -17.56 -6.52
CA ILE A 83 -0.06 -18.62 -7.55
C ILE A 83 -1.08 -18.25 -8.64
N SER A 84 -2.26 -17.79 -8.25
CA SER A 84 -3.29 -17.36 -9.20
C SER A 84 -2.85 -16.17 -10.05
N GLN A 85 -2.24 -15.16 -9.43
CA GLN A 85 -1.80 -13.93 -10.11
C GLN A 85 -0.70 -14.16 -11.14
N ILE A 86 0.20 -15.10 -10.88
CA ILE A 86 1.32 -15.42 -11.80
C ILE A 86 1.01 -16.55 -12.79
N GLY A 87 -0.24 -17.03 -12.80
CA GLY A 87 -0.70 -18.01 -13.78
C GLY A 87 -0.39 -19.46 -13.45
N GLY A 88 -0.34 -19.81 -12.18
CA GLY A 88 -0.32 -21.19 -11.70
C GLY A 88 0.97 -21.65 -11.04
N GLU A 89 0.92 -22.87 -10.51
CA GLU A 89 1.94 -23.49 -9.67
C GLU A 89 3.32 -23.60 -10.34
N GLU A 90 3.36 -23.89 -11.65
CA GLU A 90 4.61 -24.02 -12.37
C GLU A 90 5.35 -22.68 -12.48
N ASN A 91 4.62 -21.59 -12.74
CA ASN A 91 5.18 -20.23 -12.75
C ASN A 91 5.66 -19.83 -11.36
N TYR A 92 4.93 -20.22 -10.31
CA TYR A 92 5.31 -19.99 -8.93
C TYR A 92 6.67 -20.63 -8.60
N ARG A 93 6.84 -21.92 -8.90
CA ARG A 93 8.12 -22.62 -8.68
C ARG A 93 9.26 -22.01 -9.47
N ARG A 94 9.01 -21.62 -10.72
CA ARG A 94 10.02 -20.93 -11.56
C ARG A 94 10.40 -19.57 -10.97
N ALA A 95 9.44 -18.81 -10.47
CA ALA A 95 9.70 -17.51 -9.84
C ALA A 95 10.53 -17.64 -8.57
N LEU A 96 10.22 -18.60 -7.71
CA LEU A 96 11.03 -18.91 -6.51
C LEU A 96 12.47 -19.28 -6.89
N ALA A 97 12.63 -20.19 -7.83
CA ALA A 97 13.95 -20.63 -8.30
C ALA A 97 14.77 -19.48 -8.91
N ALA A 98 14.13 -18.60 -9.70
CA ALA A 98 14.79 -17.43 -10.30
C ALA A 98 15.29 -16.43 -9.26
N GLN A 99 14.67 -16.38 -8.09
CA GLN A 99 15.06 -15.52 -6.96
C GLN A 99 15.91 -16.25 -5.92
N ASN A 100 16.26 -17.51 -6.14
CA ASN A 100 16.95 -18.39 -5.18
C ASN A 100 16.25 -18.46 -3.81
N LEU A 101 14.92 -18.41 -3.80
CA LEU A 101 14.08 -18.50 -2.61
C LEU A 101 13.53 -19.91 -2.45
N THR A 102 13.57 -20.42 -1.22
CA THR A 102 12.80 -21.60 -0.85
C THR A 102 11.35 -21.23 -0.57
N GLU A 103 10.44 -22.20 -0.67
CA GLU A 103 9.04 -21.98 -0.31
C GLU A 103 8.88 -21.54 1.15
N ASP A 104 9.65 -22.09 2.07
CA ASP A 104 9.60 -21.72 3.49
C ASP A 104 10.07 -20.28 3.75
N GLU A 105 11.07 -19.80 3.02
CA GLU A 105 11.51 -18.40 3.10
C GLU A 105 10.44 -17.45 2.54
N PHE A 106 9.85 -17.81 1.41
CA PHE A 106 8.78 -17.02 0.82
C PHE A 106 7.55 -16.97 1.74
N ARG A 107 7.16 -18.11 2.33
CA ARG A 107 6.07 -18.17 3.30
C ARG A 107 6.33 -17.31 4.52
N ARG A 108 7.56 -17.25 5.02
CA ARG A 108 7.93 -16.33 6.14
C ARG A 108 7.78 -14.86 5.77
N GLU A 109 8.11 -14.50 4.52
CA GLU A 109 7.87 -13.11 4.07
C GLU A 109 6.38 -12.81 3.92
N LEU A 110 5.59 -13.75 3.40
CA LEU A 110 4.13 -13.61 3.35
C LEU A 110 3.50 -13.50 4.74
N GLU A 111 4.01 -14.26 5.73
CA GLU A 111 3.55 -14.14 7.11
C GLU A 111 3.77 -12.74 7.68
N LYS A 112 4.95 -12.13 7.42
CA LYS A 112 5.20 -10.74 7.81
C LYS A 112 4.20 -9.78 7.15
N GLY A 113 3.95 -9.95 5.85
CA GLY A 113 2.96 -9.17 5.11
C GLY A 113 1.54 -9.35 5.65
N ALA A 114 1.13 -10.59 5.93
CA ALA A 114 -0.17 -10.89 6.52
C ALA A 114 -0.35 -10.25 7.91
N ARG A 115 0.72 -10.22 8.71
CA ARG A 115 0.73 -9.55 10.02
C ARG A 115 0.55 -8.04 9.88
N VAL A 116 1.19 -7.42 8.89
CA VAL A 116 0.98 -6.00 8.57
C VAL A 116 -0.46 -5.75 8.09
N ASN A 117 -1.01 -6.62 7.23
CA ASN A 117 -2.41 -6.49 6.79
C ASN A 117 -3.39 -6.51 7.97
N LYS A 118 -3.20 -7.41 8.94
CA LYS A 118 -4.01 -7.44 10.17
C LYS A 118 -3.84 -6.17 11.02
N LEU A 119 -2.63 -5.60 11.06
CA LEU A 119 -2.40 -4.31 11.72
C LEU A 119 -3.17 -3.18 11.02
N VAL A 120 -3.13 -3.13 9.70
CA VAL A 120 -3.88 -2.16 8.88
C VAL A 120 -5.37 -2.30 9.09
N GLU A 121 -5.91 -3.54 9.05
CA GLU A 121 -7.32 -3.80 9.34
C GLU A 121 -7.72 -3.29 10.73
N ARG A 122 -6.90 -3.57 11.74
CA ARG A 122 -7.12 -3.09 13.09
C ARG A 122 -7.09 -1.56 13.19
N ALA A 123 -6.14 -0.91 12.54
CA ALA A 123 -6.03 0.55 12.52
C ALA A 123 -7.24 1.20 11.82
N CYS A 124 -7.81 0.54 10.83
CA CYS A 124 -8.98 1.01 10.08
C CYS A 124 -10.33 0.52 10.64
N ALA A 125 -10.35 -0.31 11.68
CA ALA A 125 -11.59 -0.93 12.18
C ALA A 125 -12.61 0.09 12.70
N GLY A 126 -12.15 1.28 13.13
CA GLY A 126 -13.02 2.36 13.60
C GLY A 126 -13.47 3.34 12.51
N VAL A 127 -13.08 3.13 11.25
CA VAL A 127 -13.48 4.01 10.14
C VAL A 127 -14.93 3.68 9.75
N PRO A 128 -15.88 4.63 9.91
CA PRO A 128 -17.26 4.37 9.56
C PRO A 128 -17.44 4.25 8.04
N ASP A 129 -18.45 3.50 7.63
CA ASP A 129 -18.87 3.51 6.23
C ASP A 129 -19.46 4.88 5.86
N PRO A 130 -19.24 5.32 4.60
CA PRO A 130 -19.84 6.56 4.12
C PRO A 130 -21.37 6.54 4.22
N THR A 131 -21.93 7.64 4.68
CA THR A 131 -23.38 7.83 4.75
C THR A 131 -23.97 8.14 3.37
N GLU A 132 -25.30 7.97 3.22
CA GLU A 132 -26.00 8.32 1.98
C GLU A 132 -25.88 9.82 1.66
N GLU A 133 -25.88 10.67 2.68
CA GLU A 133 -25.68 12.12 2.52
C GLU A 133 -24.28 12.44 1.97
N GLU A 134 -23.24 11.73 2.43
CA GLU A 134 -21.88 11.93 1.91
C GLU A 134 -21.76 11.47 0.46
N VAL A 135 -22.37 10.34 0.11
CA VAL A 135 -22.42 9.85 -1.27
C VAL A 135 -23.14 10.82 -2.19
N ALA A 136 -24.30 11.33 -1.77
CA ALA A 136 -25.08 12.32 -2.52
C ALA A 136 -24.31 13.64 -2.67
N ALA A 137 -23.72 14.13 -1.60
CA ALA A 137 -22.94 15.39 -1.61
C ALA A 137 -21.73 15.29 -2.53
N PHE A 138 -21.03 14.14 -2.53
CA PHE A 138 -19.91 13.88 -3.44
C PHE A 138 -20.37 13.87 -4.91
N TYR A 139 -21.47 13.16 -5.21
CA TYR A 139 -22.05 13.13 -6.55
C TYR A 139 -22.39 14.53 -7.03
N ASP A 140 -23.10 15.34 -6.20
CA ASP A 140 -23.48 16.70 -6.55
C ASP A 140 -22.27 17.61 -6.81
N ALA A 141 -21.19 17.44 -6.06
CA ALA A 141 -19.94 18.14 -6.30
C ALA A 141 -19.32 17.76 -7.65
N GLN A 142 -19.25 16.45 -7.96
CA GLN A 142 -18.73 15.97 -9.26
C GLN A 142 -19.61 16.42 -10.43
N ARG A 143 -20.93 16.42 -10.26
CA ARG A 143 -21.89 16.91 -11.27
C ARG A 143 -21.70 18.38 -11.56
N ARG A 144 -21.57 19.21 -10.53
CA ARG A 144 -21.27 20.66 -10.70
C ARG A 144 -19.95 20.92 -11.39
N ALA A 145 -18.96 20.03 -11.20
CA ALA A 145 -17.68 20.08 -11.86
C ALA A 145 -17.68 19.51 -13.30
N GLY A 146 -18.83 19.04 -13.80
CA GLY A 146 -18.97 18.44 -15.14
C GLY A 146 -18.31 17.08 -15.31
N LYS A 147 -18.06 16.36 -14.20
CA LYS A 147 -17.29 15.08 -14.20
C LYS A 147 -18.15 13.83 -14.22
N THR A 148 -19.48 13.96 -14.16
CA THR A 148 -20.40 12.80 -14.15
C THR A 148 -20.88 12.43 -15.54
N GLY A 149 -20.75 13.31 -16.54
CA GLY A 149 -21.40 13.13 -17.84
C GLY A 149 -22.92 12.98 -17.66
N ASP A 150 -23.52 12.01 -18.33
CA ASP A 150 -24.95 11.67 -18.25
C ASP A 150 -25.30 10.68 -17.12
N ALA A 151 -24.27 10.20 -16.37
CA ALA A 151 -24.49 9.21 -15.32
C ALA A 151 -25.26 9.83 -14.14
N THR A 152 -26.28 9.09 -13.66
CA THR A 152 -27.08 9.48 -12.50
C THR A 152 -26.41 9.08 -11.18
N LEU A 153 -26.93 9.59 -10.06
CA LEU A 153 -26.47 9.15 -8.74
C LEU A 153 -26.63 7.63 -8.57
N VAL A 154 -27.70 7.05 -9.09
CA VAL A 154 -27.95 5.61 -8.99
C VAL A 154 -26.87 4.81 -9.72
N ASP A 155 -26.46 5.28 -10.91
CA ASP A 155 -25.42 4.62 -11.71
C ASP A 155 -24.03 4.65 -11.06
N LEU A 156 -23.74 5.68 -10.27
CA LEU A 156 -22.43 5.92 -9.66
C LEU A 156 -22.38 5.62 -8.16
N HIS A 157 -23.53 5.31 -7.53
CA HIS A 157 -23.69 5.22 -6.09
C HIS A 157 -22.64 4.31 -5.43
N ASP A 158 -22.56 3.04 -5.85
CA ASP A 158 -21.65 2.07 -5.24
C ASP A 158 -20.19 2.45 -5.48
N ARG A 159 -19.89 2.96 -6.67
CA ARG A 159 -18.53 3.43 -7.01
C ARG A 159 -18.11 4.62 -6.15
N ILE A 160 -19.03 5.56 -5.90
CA ILE A 160 -18.75 6.72 -5.03
C ILE A 160 -18.57 6.25 -3.59
N ARG A 161 -19.45 5.35 -3.11
CA ARG A 161 -19.33 4.79 -1.76
C ARG A 161 -17.98 4.09 -1.57
N ASP A 162 -17.55 3.27 -2.52
CA ASP A 162 -16.27 2.58 -2.45
C ASP A 162 -15.09 3.55 -2.48
N LEU A 163 -15.16 4.61 -3.29
CA LEU A 163 -14.15 5.67 -3.34
C LEU A 163 -14.05 6.39 -1.99
N LEU A 164 -15.17 6.83 -1.42
CA LEU A 164 -15.20 7.51 -0.14
C LEU A 164 -14.69 6.63 1.01
N ARG A 165 -15.05 5.34 1.00
CA ARG A 165 -14.53 4.34 1.95
C ARG A 165 -13.03 4.19 1.81
N HIS A 166 -12.54 4.07 0.59
CA HIS A 166 -11.10 3.99 0.32
C HIS A 166 -10.35 5.22 0.83
N ASP A 167 -10.84 6.41 0.54
CA ASP A 167 -10.26 7.68 0.99
C ASP A 167 -10.27 7.81 2.52
N ALA A 168 -11.37 7.42 3.17
CA ALA A 168 -11.46 7.45 4.63
C ALA A 168 -10.45 6.50 5.29
N ARG A 169 -10.30 5.28 4.74
CA ARG A 169 -9.28 4.32 5.20
C ARG A 169 -7.87 4.82 4.92
N GLY A 170 -7.64 5.47 3.78
CA GLY A 170 -6.36 6.10 3.44
C GLY A 170 -5.96 7.15 4.48
N ARG A 171 -6.86 8.07 4.83
CA ARG A 171 -6.61 9.09 5.87
C ARG A 171 -6.35 8.47 7.25
N ALA A 172 -7.07 7.41 7.61
CA ALA A 172 -6.84 6.72 8.88
C ALA A 172 -5.44 6.07 8.92
N MET A 173 -5.01 5.48 7.81
CA MET A 173 -3.67 4.91 7.68
C MET A 173 -2.57 5.97 7.72
N GLU A 174 -2.75 7.10 7.04
CA GLU A 174 -1.81 8.23 7.09
C GLU A 174 -1.65 8.75 8.53
N ALA A 175 -2.77 8.93 9.24
CA ALA A 175 -2.76 9.34 10.65
C ALA A 175 -2.05 8.31 11.54
N PHE A 176 -2.31 7.01 11.32
CA PHE A 176 -1.67 5.95 12.08
C PHE A 176 -0.16 5.89 11.81
N VAL A 177 0.28 5.99 10.56
CA VAL A 177 1.71 6.04 10.22
C VAL A 177 2.38 7.29 10.81
N ALA A 178 1.68 8.44 10.79
CA ALA A 178 2.18 9.66 11.41
C ALA A 178 2.37 9.50 12.94
N GLU A 179 1.44 8.82 13.61
CA GLU A 179 1.59 8.47 15.03
C GLU A 179 2.79 7.54 15.28
N LEU A 180 2.94 6.49 14.47
CA LEU A 180 4.10 5.60 14.57
C LEU A 180 5.42 6.36 14.38
N ARG A 181 5.45 7.28 13.40
CA ARG A 181 6.61 8.12 13.12
C ARG A 181 6.96 9.05 14.27
N ALA A 182 5.96 9.66 14.90
CA ALA A 182 6.16 10.54 16.06
C ALA A 182 6.75 9.82 17.27
N ASN A 183 6.54 8.49 17.36
CA ASN A 183 7.06 7.63 18.43
C ASN A 183 8.36 6.87 18.03
N ALA A 184 8.93 7.17 16.87
CA ALA A 184 10.14 6.54 16.37
C ALA A 184 11.27 7.56 16.15
N THR A 185 12.52 7.10 16.19
CA THR A 185 13.67 7.90 15.78
C THR A 185 13.90 7.66 14.29
N VAL A 186 13.71 8.72 13.48
CA VAL A 186 14.01 8.68 12.04
C VAL A 186 15.20 9.60 11.78
N GLU A 187 16.28 9.02 11.27
CA GLU A 187 17.52 9.74 10.95
C GLU A 187 17.79 9.65 9.45
N TYR A 188 18.33 10.73 8.89
CA TYR A 188 18.79 10.80 7.50
C TYR A 188 20.29 11.07 7.47
N ARG A 189 21.02 10.37 6.60
CA ARG A 189 22.47 10.48 6.44
C ARG A 189 22.86 10.59 4.97
#